data_4b088af18316a7df68781a9c412d603d
#
_entry.id   4b088af18316a7df68781a9c412d603d
#
_cell.length_a   1.000
_cell.length_b   1.000
_cell.length_c   1.000
_cell.angle_alpha   90.00
_cell.angle_beta   90.00
_cell.angle_gamma   90.00
#
_symmetry.space_group_name_H-M   'P 1'
#
loop_
_entity.id
_entity.type
_entity.pdbx_description
1 polymer ?
#
loop_
_entity_poly.entity_id
_entity_poly.type
_entity_poly.pdbx_seq_one_letter_code
_entity_poly.pdbx_strand_id
1 'polypeptide(L)'
;MLTRFEVSGFKNLRDVVVDFGPFTCIAGPNGAGKSNLFDAIQLLSALSRTSFSRAFGEIRAGGGQRGTVRSMLSPRVLAGEENLRLAAELIVPGTTEIAHRSPFMTTGAVRRNVRPHNTFLRYEIELSVDDSDGVAPRLGVVRESLAPLRMESLPEPMRAVCADYVIEWDWNDISDIFVTYPLRRCEKGVPTIYVRDTAFDEERGPYDFMDSVEVDGMEATALSMADLFVPPEVRAVRWEMASWRFLSLEPSAMRAADSVDEVGPISATGAHVPAFLHRQEQRTGSAVCDEVRRAVSALVDIRSLRVVPNGDFLELRARLGEGPELPARSLSDGTLRFLTLAALGVSDDIGLIALEEPENGIHPAKIEAMLGLLRSLSQPEEPEEPEEKNYSDPWFWLESIDPIEPIDPIGPKSGRLRQVLVNTHSPYLVEEVLRRAPDDVLCAVLWARQEPDGRRSSSASFHPLAGTWRVQRWKERGGPRAMAPVSRSRLVDYLRDPAAEDTGDDA
;
A
#
# COMPACT_ATOMS: atom_id res chain seq x y z
N MET A 1 -4.93 -5.17 -0.77
CA MET A 1 -3.87 -5.66 0.16
C MET A 1 -2.70 -6.20 -0.64
N LEU A 2 -1.47 -5.79 -0.33
CA LEU A 2 -0.22 -6.26 -0.94
C LEU A 2 0.22 -7.57 -0.29
N THR A 3 0.26 -8.68 -1.03
CA THR A 3 0.66 -10.00 -0.51
C THR A 3 2.11 -10.33 -0.77
N ARG A 4 2.68 -9.81 -1.88
CA ARG A 4 4.09 -9.94 -2.22
C ARG A 4 4.58 -8.70 -2.96
N PHE A 5 5.84 -8.34 -2.72
CA PHE A 5 6.53 -7.29 -3.45
C PHE A 5 7.92 -7.79 -3.89
N GLU A 6 8.26 -7.51 -5.13
CA GLU A 6 9.55 -7.84 -5.72
C GLU A 6 10.19 -6.57 -6.27
N VAL A 7 11.47 -6.38 -6.02
CA VAL A 7 12.21 -5.22 -6.49
C VAL A 7 13.67 -5.56 -6.78
N SER A 8 14.16 -5.08 -7.91
CA SER A 8 15.59 -5.10 -8.24
C SER A 8 15.97 -3.82 -8.96
N GLY A 9 17.16 -3.29 -8.64
CA GLY A 9 17.70 -2.10 -9.30
C GLY A 9 17.31 -0.77 -8.63
N PHE A 10 16.63 -0.77 -7.49
CA PHE A 10 16.25 0.43 -6.76
C PHE A 10 17.14 0.63 -5.53
N LYS A 11 17.87 1.75 -5.46
CA LYS A 11 18.82 2.06 -4.36
C LYS A 11 19.73 0.86 -4.07
N ASN A 12 19.69 0.31 -2.84
CA ASN A 12 20.42 -0.88 -2.43
C ASN A 12 19.58 -2.17 -2.45
N LEU A 13 18.39 -2.15 -3.07
CA LEU A 13 17.53 -3.32 -3.22
C LEU A 13 17.87 -4.06 -4.52
N ARG A 14 18.37 -5.28 -4.39
CA ARG A 14 18.75 -6.16 -5.48
C ARG A 14 18.14 -7.54 -5.29
N ASP A 15 17.32 -7.96 -6.25
CA ASP A 15 16.63 -9.25 -6.25
C ASP A 15 15.88 -9.51 -4.93
N VAL A 16 15.24 -8.46 -4.38
CA VAL A 16 14.50 -8.53 -3.13
C VAL A 16 13.09 -9.05 -3.40
N VAL A 17 12.67 -10.04 -2.62
CA VAL A 17 11.32 -10.61 -2.63
C VAL A 17 10.81 -10.66 -1.20
N VAL A 18 9.66 -10.03 -0.94
CA VAL A 18 9.05 -9.94 0.39
C VAL A 18 7.59 -10.39 0.32
N ASP A 19 7.22 -11.30 1.24
CA ASP A 19 5.83 -11.71 1.45
C ASP A 19 5.26 -10.99 2.67
N PHE A 20 4.09 -10.37 2.51
CA PHE A 20 3.42 -9.59 3.55
C PHE A 20 2.17 -10.29 4.07
N GLY A 21 1.85 -10.05 5.36
CA GLY A 21 0.58 -10.36 6.00
C GLY A 21 -0.28 -9.10 6.15
N PRO A 22 -1.48 -9.21 6.75
CA PRO A 22 -2.34 -8.07 7.06
C PRO A 22 -1.62 -7.05 7.95
N PHE A 23 -0.84 -7.53 8.91
CA PHE A 23 0.12 -6.75 9.68
C PHE A 23 1.52 -7.32 9.44
N THR A 24 2.52 -6.47 9.19
CA THR A 24 3.92 -6.88 9.06
C THR A 24 4.84 -5.86 9.72
N CYS A 25 5.64 -6.33 10.67
CA CYS A 25 6.68 -5.56 11.34
C CYS A 25 8.06 -5.90 10.74
N ILE A 26 8.67 -4.94 10.04
CA ILE A 26 9.99 -5.07 9.44
C ILE A 26 11.02 -4.57 10.45
N ALA A 27 11.71 -5.51 11.08
CA ALA A 27 12.69 -5.25 12.14
C ALA A 27 14.12 -5.30 11.59
N GLY A 28 14.96 -4.38 12.02
CA GLY A 28 16.38 -4.35 11.65
C GLY A 28 17.05 -3.04 12.09
N PRO A 29 18.38 -2.98 12.14
CA PRO A 29 19.10 -1.78 12.55
C PRO A 29 18.92 -0.62 11.55
N ASN A 30 19.38 0.54 11.95
CA ASN A 30 19.42 1.71 11.08
C ASN A 30 20.32 1.43 9.87
N GLY A 31 19.87 1.86 8.68
CA GLY A 31 20.62 1.64 7.45
C GLY A 31 20.38 0.27 6.78
N ALA A 32 19.67 -0.68 7.41
CA ALA A 32 19.42 -2.01 6.85
C ALA A 32 18.54 -2.03 5.58
N GLY A 33 18.12 -0.87 5.07
CA GLY A 33 17.33 -0.79 3.84
C GLY A 33 15.82 -0.85 4.02
N LYS A 34 15.31 -0.84 5.27
CA LYS A 34 13.87 -0.86 5.57
C LYS A 34 13.09 0.26 4.88
N SER A 35 13.57 1.50 5.03
CA SER A 35 12.96 2.67 4.38
C SER A 35 13.08 2.60 2.85
N ASN A 36 14.16 2.01 2.32
CA ASN A 36 14.29 1.82 0.87
C ASN A 36 13.23 0.86 0.32
N LEU A 37 12.84 -0.16 1.09
CA LEU A 37 11.71 -1.03 0.71
C LEU A 37 10.39 -0.24 0.67
N PHE A 38 10.11 0.60 1.67
CA PHE A 38 8.93 1.46 1.67
C PHE A 38 8.94 2.45 0.50
N ASP A 39 10.10 3.06 0.23
CA ASP A 39 10.29 3.97 -0.90
C ASP A 39 10.03 3.25 -2.26
N ALA A 40 10.45 1.98 -2.40
CA ALA A 40 10.19 1.21 -3.62
C ALA A 40 8.70 0.86 -3.79
N ILE A 41 8.00 0.51 -2.70
CA ILE A 41 6.55 0.28 -2.71
C ILE A 41 5.81 1.60 -3.00
N GLN A 42 6.27 2.72 -2.41
CA GLN A 42 5.73 4.05 -2.68
C GLN A 42 5.94 4.46 -4.14
N LEU A 43 7.11 4.15 -4.73
CA LEU A 43 7.36 4.38 -6.16
C LEU A 43 6.36 3.64 -7.03
N LEU A 44 6.10 2.35 -6.75
CA LEU A 44 5.12 1.58 -7.50
C LEU A 44 3.72 2.20 -7.39
N SER A 45 3.31 2.62 -6.18
CA SER A 45 2.07 3.37 -5.98
C SER A 45 2.02 4.67 -6.79
N ALA A 46 3.11 5.45 -6.82
CA ALA A 46 3.17 6.70 -7.59
C ALA A 46 3.13 6.45 -9.11
N LEU A 47 3.84 5.41 -9.59
CA LEU A 47 3.82 4.99 -11.00
C LEU A 47 2.43 4.58 -11.49
N SER A 48 1.54 4.11 -10.60
CA SER A 48 0.16 3.77 -10.97
C SER A 48 -0.73 4.96 -11.30
N ARG A 49 -0.30 6.21 -11.02
CA ARG A 49 -1.14 7.41 -11.10
C ARG A 49 -0.49 8.65 -11.71
N THR A 50 0.84 8.66 -11.90
CA THR A 50 1.56 9.84 -12.41
C THR A 50 2.65 9.45 -13.41
N SER A 51 3.22 10.47 -14.10
CA SER A 51 4.38 10.29 -14.98
C SER A 51 5.64 9.85 -14.20
N PHE A 52 6.61 9.26 -14.90
CA PHE A 52 7.85 8.76 -14.29
C PHE A 52 8.58 9.85 -13.49
N SER A 53 8.83 11.00 -14.09
CA SER A 53 9.56 12.09 -13.44
C SER A 53 8.86 12.55 -12.15
N ARG A 54 7.54 12.63 -12.15
CA ARG A 54 6.74 13.00 -10.98
C ARG A 54 6.74 11.89 -9.93
N ALA A 55 6.59 10.63 -10.33
CA ALA A 55 6.61 9.49 -9.42
C ALA A 55 7.93 9.41 -8.63
N PHE A 56 9.07 9.53 -9.33
CA PHE A 56 10.37 9.57 -8.68
C PHE A 56 10.55 10.81 -7.79
N GLY A 57 9.98 11.96 -8.18
CA GLY A 57 9.98 13.20 -7.40
C GLY A 57 9.15 13.17 -6.12
N GLU A 58 8.20 12.23 -5.99
CA GLU A 58 7.40 12.02 -4.77
C GLU A 58 8.18 11.23 -3.71
N ILE A 59 9.23 10.50 -4.10
CA ILE A 59 10.04 9.70 -3.18
C ILE A 59 11.09 10.59 -2.51
N ARG A 60 11.32 10.37 -1.22
CA ARG A 60 12.33 11.11 -0.45
C ARG A 60 13.74 10.75 -0.89
N ALA A 61 14.57 11.76 -1.21
CA ALA A 61 16.01 11.62 -1.25
C ALA A 61 16.59 11.91 0.15
N GLY A 62 17.79 11.39 0.41
CA GLY A 62 18.49 11.69 1.67
C GLY A 62 18.60 13.21 1.92
N GLY A 63 18.45 13.66 3.19
CA GLY A 63 18.53 15.06 3.56
C GLY A 63 17.27 15.89 3.30
N GLY A 64 16.09 15.28 3.09
CA GLY A 64 14.81 15.99 2.92
C GLY A 64 14.61 16.62 1.53
N GLN A 65 15.47 16.31 0.57
CA GLN A 65 15.32 16.73 -0.82
C GLN A 65 14.35 15.80 -1.58
N ARG A 66 13.77 16.32 -2.66
CA ARG A 66 12.99 15.50 -3.59
C ARG A 66 13.89 14.50 -4.31
N GLY A 67 13.39 13.29 -4.51
CA GLY A 67 14.08 12.26 -5.27
C GLY A 67 14.23 12.66 -6.74
N THR A 68 15.24 12.13 -7.36
CA THR A 68 15.43 12.17 -8.81
C THR A 68 15.62 10.74 -9.30
N VAL A 69 15.37 10.48 -10.57
CA VAL A 69 15.61 9.16 -11.18
C VAL A 69 17.02 8.66 -10.82
N ARG A 70 18.03 9.51 -10.98
CA ARG A 70 19.44 9.17 -10.71
C ARG A 70 19.70 8.81 -9.24
N SER A 71 19.06 9.50 -8.29
CA SER A 71 19.27 9.25 -6.85
C SER A 71 18.57 7.99 -6.33
N MET A 72 17.61 7.45 -7.09
CA MET A 72 16.79 6.31 -6.70
C MET A 72 17.22 4.99 -7.34
N LEU A 73 17.98 5.05 -8.44
CA LEU A 73 18.40 3.86 -9.16
C LEU A 73 19.76 3.35 -8.71
N SER A 74 19.95 2.04 -8.78
CA SER A 74 21.25 1.42 -8.52
C SER A 74 22.30 1.85 -9.57
N PRO A 75 23.59 1.87 -9.23
CA PRO A 75 24.64 2.20 -10.20
C PRO A 75 24.62 1.32 -11.45
N ARG A 76 24.23 0.06 -11.33
CA ARG A 76 24.17 -0.88 -12.47
C ARG A 76 23.02 -0.57 -13.43
N VAL A 77 21.89 -0.13 -12.88
CA VAL A 77 20.76 0.33 -13.71
C VAL A 77 21.14 1.61 -14.45
N LEU A 78 21.80 2.55 -13.77
CA LEU A 78 22.29 3.78 -14.41
C LEU A 78 23.35 3.52 -15.48
N ALA A 79 24.15 2.46 -15.33
CA ALA A 79 25.12 2.01 -16.33
C ALA A 79 24.48 1.24 -17.49
N GLY A 80 23.16 0.99 -17.47
CA GLY A 80 22.47 0.19 -18.48
C GLY A 80 22.78 -1.32 -18.44
N GLU A 81 23.38 -1.80 -17.35
CA GLU A 81 23.71 -3.22 -17.17
C GLU A 81 22.51 -4.05 -16.73
N GLU A 82 21.57 -3.43 -16.04
CA GLU A 82 20.35 -4.04 -15.49
C GLU A 82 19.17 -3.07 -15.69
N ASN A 83 17.95 -3.59 -15.65
CA ASN A 83 16.72 -2.79 -15.65
C ASN A 83 16.19 -2.62 -14.22
N LEU A 84 15.45 -1.54 -13.97
CA LEU A 84 14.62 -1.44 -12.78
C LEU A 84 13.42 -2.39 -12.92
N ARG A 85 13.24 -3.29 -11.97
CA ARG A 85 12.09 -4.21 -11.91
C ARG A 85 11.30 -4.00 -10.63
N LEU A 86 9.99 -3.88 -10.77
CA LEU A 86 9.03 -3.82 -9.67
C LEU A 86 7.88 -4.76 -9.97
N ALA A 87 7.49 -5.59 -9.00
CA ALA A 87 6.29 -6.42 -9.12
C ALA A 87 5.55 -6.48 -7.78
N ALA A 88 4.22 -6.54 -7.85
CA ALA A 88 3.35 -6.68 -6.70
C ALA A 88 2.27 -7.72 -6.95
N GLU A 89 2.08 -8.63 -5.99
CA GLU A 89 0.90 -9.48 -5.90
C GLU A 89 -0.06 -8.84 -4.91
N LEU A 90 -1.31 -8.61 -5.33
CA LEU A 90 -2.27 -7.87 -4.52
C LEU A 90 -3.67 -8.44 -4.64
N ILE A 91 -4.40 -8.35 -3.52
CA ILE A 91 -5.83 -8.57 -3.47
C ILE A 91 -6.48 -7.19 -3.54
N VAL A 92 -7.28 -6.98 -4.58
CA VAL A 92 -8.06 -5.76 -4.79
C VAL A 92 -9.48 -5.94 -4.24
N PRO A 93 -10.20 -4.85 -3.92
CA PRO A 93 -11.59 -4.95 -3.50
C PRO A 93 -12.48 -5.59 -4.59
N GLY A 94 -13.42 -6.44 -4.19
CA GLY A 94 -14.39 -7.06 -5.08
C GLY A 94 -15.39 -6.07 -5.70
N THR A 95 -15.52 -4.89 -5.12
CA THR A 95 -16.31 -3.78 -5.66
C THR A 95 -15.58 -2.49 -5.41
N THR A 96 -15.43 -1.67 -6.44
CA THR A 96 -14.79 -0.35 -6.34
C THR A 96 -15.72 0.71 -6.88
N GLU A 97 -16.09 1.70 -6.07
CA GLU A 97 -16.85 2.86 -6.52
C GLU A 97 -15.91 3.84 -7.21
N ILE A 98 -16.12 4.11 -8.48
CA ILE A 98 -15.35 5.09 -9.25
C ILE A 98 -16.22 6.30 -9.50
N ALA A 99 -15.80 7.46 -8.99
CA ALA A 99 -16.41 8.74 -9.31
C ALA A 99 -15.73 9.33 -10.56
N HIS A 100 -16.47 9.46 -11.65
CA HIS A 100 -16.02 10.12 -12.86
C HIS A 100 -16.64 11.51 -12.97
N ARG A 101 -15.81 12.55 -13.08
CA ARG A 101 -16.27 13.89 -13.46
C ARG A 101 -16.37 13.96 -14.97
N SER A 102 -17.58 13.92 -15.50
CA SER A 102 -17.81 14.19 -16.92
C SER A 102 -17.47 15.64 -17.22
N PRO A 103 -16.70 15.94 -18.29
CA PRO A 103 -16.45 17.32 -18.73
C PRO A 103 -17.73 18.07 -19.13
N PHE A 104 -18.84 17.36 -19.32
CA PHE A 104 -20.16 17.92 -19.66
C PHE A 104 -21.04 18.21 -18.43
N MET A 105 -20.58 17.92 -17.19
CA MET A 105 -21.32 18.17 -15.96
C MET A 105 -20.64 19.26 -15.13
N THR A 106 -21.32 20.34 -14.88
CA THR A 106 -20.83 21.48 -14.07
C THR A 106 -20.83 21.16 -12.57
N THR A 107 -21.73 20.29 -12.13
CA THR A 107 -21.83 19.82 -10.73
C THR A 107 -22.27 18.38 -10.71
N GLY A 108 -21.41 17.50 -10.22
CA GLY A 108 -21.72 16.08 -10.06
C GLY A 108 -20.63 15.17 -10.63
N ALA A 109 -20.54 13.98 -10.11
CA ALA A 109 -19.73 12.89 -10.63
C ALA A 109 -20.64 11.70 -10.93
N VAL A 110 -20.44 11.06 -12.06
CA VAL A 110 -21.05 9.76 -12.33
C VAL A 110 -20.31 8.75 -11.48
N ARG A 111 -21.02 8.10 -10.55
CA ARG A 111 -20.48 7.02 -9.73
C ARG A 111 -20.82 5.70 -10.41
N ARG A 112 -19.83 4.88 -10.64
CA ARG A 112 -19.99 3.53 -11.15
C ARG A 112 -19.33 2.54 -10.22
N ASN A 113 -20.02 1.47 -9.89
CA ASN A 113 -19.45 0.32 -9.24
C ASN A 113 -18.75 -0.53 -10.29
N VAL A 114 -17.46 -0.78 -10.08
CA VAL A 114 -16.65 -1.65 -10.92
C VAL A 114 -16.42 -2.94 -10.16
N ARG A 115 -16.75 -4.06 -10.78
CA ARG A 115 -16.54 -5.40 -10.23
C ARG A 115 -15.50 -6.13 -11.07
N PRO A 116 -14.29 -6.36 -10.55
CA PRO A 116 -13.30 -7.21 -11.21
C PRO A 116 -13.78 -8.68 -11.17
N HIS A 117 -13.50 -9.42 -12.23
CA HIS A 117 -13.76 -10.87 -12.28
C HIS A 117 -12.72 -11.65 -11.46
N ASN A 118 -11.52 -11.08 -11.33
CA ASN A 118 -10.44 -11.62 -10.51
C ASN A 118 -9.93 -10.53 -9.58
N THR A 119 -9.86 -10.85 -8.28
CA THR A 119 -9.41 -9.90 -7.28
C THR A 119 -8.00 -10.18 -6.78
N PHE A 120 -7.42 -11.35 -7.06
CA PHE A 120 -6.04 -11.64 -6.75
C PHE A 120 -5.18 -11.55 -8.01
N LEU A 121 -4.31 -10.53 -8.07
CA LEU A 121 -3.65 -10.08 -9.29
C LEU A 121 -2.14 -9.84 -9.05
N ARG A 122 -1.33 -10.08 -10.09
CA ARG A 122 0.09 -9.70 -10.14
C ARG A 122 0.29 -8.60 -11.17
N TYR A 123 0.78 -7.47 -10.71
CA TYR A 123 1.27 -6.39 -11.57
C TYR A 123 2.79 -6.39 -11.60
N GLU A 124 3.37 -6.23 -12.79
CA GLU A 124 4.82 -6.20 -13.00
C GLU A 124 5.18 -5.11 -13.99
N ILE A 125 6.25 -4.35 -13.67
CA ILE A 125 6.83 -3.35 -14.56
C ILE A 125 8.35 -3.48 -14.58
N GLU A 126 8.93 -3.39 -15.78
CA GLU A 126 10.36 -3.35 -16.03
C GLU A 126 10.70 -2.10 -16.85
N LEU A 127 11.61 -1.27 -16.32
CA LEU A 127 12.03 -0.01 -16.92
C LEU A 127 13.52 -0.07 -17.28
N SER A 128 13.84 0.27 -18.51
CA SER A 128 15.20 0.57 -18.94
C SER A 128 15.55 2.03 -18.66
N VAL A 129 16.84 2.31 -18.54
CA VAL A 129 17.36 3.66 -18.28
C VAL A 129 18.38 4.00 -19.33
N ASP A 130 18.22 5.15 -19.98
CA ASP A 130 19.22 5.75 -20.87
C ASP A 130 19.73 7.04 -20.20
N ASP A 131 20.98 7.01 -19.76
CA ASP A 131 21.68 8.14 -19.14
C ASP A 131 22.85 8.66 -20.02
N SER A 132 22.80 8.37 -21.32
CA SER A 132 23.90 8.64 -22.27
C SER A 132 24.18 10.14 -22.46
N ASP A 133 23.19 11.02 -22.29
CA ASP A 133 23.37 12.46 -22.39
C ASP A 133 23.90 13.11 -21.09
N GLY A 134 23.95 12.38 -19.98
CA GLY A 134 24.44 12.84 -18.67
C GLY A 134 23.66 13.96 -18.02
N VAL A 135 22.57 14.46 -18.65
CA VAL A 135 21.74 15.55 -18.14
C VAL A 135 20.61 15.01 -17.27
N ALA A 136 19.76 14.17 -17.84
CA ALA A 136 18.64 13.54 -17.13
C ALA A 136 18.41 12.12 -17.66
N PRO A 137 18.43 11.08 -16.79
CA PRO A 137 18.12 9.72 -17.21
C PRO A 137 16.73 9.63 -17.84
N ARG A 138 16.63 9.03 -19.03
CA ARG A 138 15.36 8.75 -19.70
C ARG A 138 14.91 7.34 -19.36
N LEU A 139 13.65 7.18 -19.01
CA LEU A 139 13.05 5.89 -18.68
C LEU A 139 12.23 5.38 -19.85
N GLY A 140 12.46 4.13 -20.21
CA GLY A 140 11.67 3.41 -21.21
C GLY A 140 11.01 2.18 -20.60
N VAL A 141 9.75 1.90 -20.93
CA VAL A 141 9.09 0.67 -20.51
C VAL A 141 9.55 -0.50 -21.37
N VAL A 142 10.19 -1.48 -20.75
CA VAL A 142 10.58 -2.74 -21.39
C VAL A 142 9.42 -3.72 -21.35
N ARG A 143 8.76 -3.82 -20.20
CA ARG A 143 7.63 -4.71 -19.98
C ARG A 143 6.69 -4.09 -18.95
N GLU A 144 5.41 -4.23 -19.19
CA GLU A 144 4.35 -3.92 -18.21
C GLU A 144 3.25 -4.97 -18.37
N SER A 145 2.84 -5.62 -17.28
CA SER A 145 1.85 -6.70 -17.35
C SER A 145 1.01 -6.75 -16.08
N LEU A 146 -0.24 -7.18 -16.24
CA LEU A 146 -1.16 -7.52 -15.18
C LEU A 146 -1.71 -8.92 -15.46
N ALA A 147 -1.62 -9.81 -14.48
CA ALA A 147 -2.06 -11.19 -14.60
C ALA A 147 -2.86 -11.62 -13.36
N PRO A 148 -3.93 -12.40 -13.52
CA PRO A 148 -4.63 -12.99 -12.40
C PRO A 148 -3.80 -14.11 -11.77
N LEU A 149 -3.98 -14.28 -10.46
CA LEU A 149 -3.37 -15.34 -9.66
C LEU A 149 -4.45 -16.22 -9.06
N ARG A 150 -4.08 -17.46 -8.75
CA ARG A 150 -4.97 -18.41 -8.07
C ARG A 150 -4.82 -18.33 -6.57
N MET A 151 -5.91 -18.50 -5.84
CA MET A 151 -5.95 -18.47 -4.38
C MET A 151 -5.03 -19.53 -3.75
N GLU A 152 -4.86 -20.68 -4.42
CA GLU A 152 -3.95 -21.73 -3.96
C GLU A 152 -2.48 -21.27 -3.87
N SER A 153 -2.11 -20.23 -4.61
CA SER A 153 -0.77 -19.65 -4.54
C SER A 153 -0.57 -18.76 -3.31
N LEU A 154 -1.64 -18.38 -2.58
CA LEU A 154 -1.51 -17.71 -1.29
C LEU A 154 -1.00 -18.65 -0.21
N PRO A 155 -0.15 -18.16 0.72
CA PRO A 155 0.21 -18.91 1.92
C PRO A 155 -1.02 -19.28 2.75
N GLU A 156 -0.99 -20.43 3.44
CA GLU A 156 -2.13 -20.92 4.24
C GLU A 156 -2.72 -19.87 5.20
N PRO A 157 -1.92 -19.13 6.02
CA PRO A 157 -2.47 -18.13 6.93
C PRO A 157 -3.15 -16.98 6.18
N MET A 158 -2.64 -16.62 5.00
CA MET A 158 -3.22 -15.57 4.16
C MET A 158 -4.51 -16.04 3.51
N ARG A 159 -4.55 -17.32 3.09
CA ARG A 159 -5.73 -17.92 2.50
C ARG A 159 -6.93 -17.85 3.44
N ALA A 160 -6.70 -18.20 4.71
CA ALA A 160 -7.73 -18.13 5.75
C ALA A 160 -8.28 -16.69 5.96
N VAL A 161 -7.40 -15.68 5.92
CA VAL A 161 -7.80 -14.27 6.09
C VAL A 161 -8.49 -13.71 4.85
N CYS A 162 -8.09 -14.15 3.66
CA CYS A 162 -8.49 -13.54 2.39
C CYS A 162 -9.61 -14.32 1.69
N ALA A 163 -10.04 -15.48 2.21
CA ALA A 163 -11.00 -16.37 1.54
C ALA A 163 -12.28 -15.66 1.08
N ASP A 164 -12.82 -14.78 1.94
CA ASP A 164 -14.05 -14.05 1.68
C ASP A 164 -13.88 -12.85 0.72
N TYR A 165 -12.63 -12.53 0.32
CA TYR A 165 -12.29 -11.35 -0.48
C TYR A 165 -11.73 -11.69 -1.85
N VAL A 166 -11.35 -12.97 -2.08
CA VAL A 166 -10.82 -13.42 -3.36
C VAL A 166 -11.97 -13.93 -4.23
N ILE A 167 -12.17 -13.24 -5.35
CA ILE A 167 -13.03 -13.68 -6.42
C ILE A 167 -12.15 -14.33 -7.48
N GLU A 168 -12.46 -15.54 -7.85
CA GLU A 168 -11.85 -16.25 -8.96
C GLU A 168 -12.93 -16.63 -9.96
N TRP A 169 -12.74 -16.22 -11.20
CA TRP A 169 -13.60 -16.72 -12.27
C TRP A 169 -13.21 -18.15 -12.62
N ASP A 170 -14.20 -19.03 -12.86
CA ASP A 170 -13.93 -20.41 -13.26
C ASP A 170 -13.31 -20.45 -14.66
N TRP A 171 -12.02 -20.76 -14.71
CA TRP A 171 -11.20 -20.80 -15.92
C TRP A 171 -11.57 -21.91 -16.88
N ASN A 172 -12.37 -22.92 -16.44
CA ASN A 172 -12.70 -24.09 -17.25
C ASN A 172 -13.72 -23.77 -18.34
N ASP A 173 -14.53 -22.71 -18.16
CA ASP A 173 -15.53 -22.27 -19.15
C ASP A 173 -14.97 -21.29 -20.20
N ILE A 174 -13.79 -20.73 -19.99
CA ILE A 174 -13.19 -19.74 -20.89
C ILE A 174 -11.77 -20.16 -21.22
N SER A 175 -11.61 -21.22 -22.00
CA SER A 175 -10.32 -21.60 -22.59
C SER A 175 -9.80 -20.45 -23.43
N ASP A 176 -8.59 -19.95 -23.12
CA ASP A 176 -7.76 -19.01 -23.86
C ASP A 176 -8.00 -17.50 -23.72
N ILE A 177 -8.96 -17.00 -22.95
CA ILE A 177 -9.25 -15.55 -22.92
C ILE A 177 -8.39 -14.76 -21.93
N PHE A 178 -7.79 -15.37 -20.89
CA PHE A 178 -7.19 -14.62 -19.75
C PHE A 178 -5.78 -15.03 -19.35
N VAL A 179 -4.88 -15.32 -20.25
CA VAL A 179 -3.56 -15.84 -19.82
C VAL A 179 -2.59 -14.75 -19.41
N THR A 180 -2.65 -13.57 -19.95
CA THR A 180 -1.81 -12.42 -19.51
C THR A 180 -2.31 -11.18 -20.23
N TYR A 181 -2.62 -10.11 -19.49
CA TYR A 181 -2.77 -8.81 -20.12
C TYR A 181 -1.40 -8.17 -20.25
N PRO A 182 -0.68 -8.27 -21.37
CA PRO A 182 0.45 -7.42 -21.58
C PRO A 182 -0.10 -6.01 -21.74
N LEU A 183 -0.06 -5.22 -20.66
CA LEU A 183 -0.48 -3.83 -20.71
C LEU A 183 0.41 -3.06 -21.71
N ARG A 184 1.63 -3.52 -21.87
CA ARG A 184 2.56 -2.98 -22.85
C ARG A 184 3.52 -4.07 -23.35
N ARG A 185 3.68 -4.17 -24.66
CA ARG A 185 4.65 -5.02 -25.31
C ARG A 185 5.38 -4.21 -26.38
N CYS A 186 6.68 -4.33 -26.43
CA CYS A 186 7.48 -3.74 -27.51
C CYS A 186 7.56 -4.77 -28.66
N GLU A 187 6.73 -4.61 -29.68
CA GLU A 187 6.84 -5.38 -30.91
C GLU A 187 7.55 -4.55 -31.99
N LYS A 188 8.55 -5.15 -32.64
CA LYS A 188 9.33 -4.52 -33.73
C LYS A 188 9.97 -3.17 -33.36
N GLY A 189 10.28 -2.94 -32.07
CA GLY A 189 10.91 -1.72 -31.61
C GLY A 189 9.95 -0.53 -31.39
N VAL A 190 8.66 -0.71 -31.63
CA VAL A 190 7.63 0.31 -31.35
C VAL A 190 6.86 -0.08 -30.08
N PRO A 191 6.85 0.77 -29.03
CA PRO A 191 6.06 0.52 -27.84
C PRO A 191 4.58 0.50 -28.18
N THR A 192 3.89 -0.58 -27.89
CA THR A 192 2.46 -0.75 -28.19
C THR A 192 1.71 -1.15 -26.94
N ILE A 193 0.65 -0.46 -26.60
CA ILE A 193 -0.29 -0.85 -25.54
C ILE A 193 -1.36 -1.72 -26.18
N TYR A 194 -1.54 -2.90 -25.61
CA TYR A 194 -2.66 -3.77 -25.95
C TYR A 194 -3.70 -3.64 -24.86
N VAL A 195 -4.89 -3.17 -25.22
CA VAL A 195 -6.06 -3.17 -24.35
C VAL A 195 -7.00 -4.24 -24.85
N ARG A 196 -7.21 -5.27 -24.06
CA ARG A 196 -8.21 -6.27 -24.33
C ARG A 196 -9.52 -5.82 -23.68
N ASP A 197 -10.49 -5.44 -24.48
CA ASP A 197 -11.84 -5.16 -24.01
C ASP A 197 -12.64 -6.47 -24.03
N THR A 198 -12.96 -6.98 -22.85
CA THR A 198 -13.90 -8.08 -22.68
C THR A 198 -15.30 -7.51 -22.47
N ALA A 199 -15.82 -6.79 -23.46
CA ALA A 199 -17.23 -6.49 -23.49
C ALA A 199 -17.97 -7.78 -23.79
N PHE A 200 -18.73 -8.29 -22.83
CA PHE A 200 -19.63 -9.40 -23.01
C PHE A 200 -20.87 -8.86 -23.73
N ASP A 201 -21.08 -9.24 -24.97
CA ASP A 201 -22.34 -9.04 -25.68
C ASP A 201 -23.11 -10.35 -25.65
N GLU A 202 -24.23 -10.39 -24.94
CA GLU A 202 -25.06 -11.60 -24.76
C GLU A 202 -25.54 -12.20 -26.09
N GLU A 203 -25.64 -11.40 -27.17
CA GLU A 203 -26.11 -11.90 -28.49
C GLU A 203 -24.98 -12.40 -29.40
N ARG A 204 -23.69 -11.96 -29.15
CA ARG A 204 -22.57 -12.19 -30.07
C ARG A 204 -21.39 -12.94 -29.48
N GLY A 205 -21.43 -13.25 -28.17
CA GLY A 205 -20.33 -13.92 -27.48
C GLY A 205 -19.13 -12.96 -27.15
N PRO A 206 -18.04 -13.45 -26.59
CA PRO A 206 -16.92 -12.61 -26.19
C PRO A 206 -16.25 -12.00 -27.44
N TYR A 207 -16.30 -10.67 -27.55
CA TYR A 207 -15.55 -9.93 -28.55
C TYR A 207 -14.12 -9.71 -28.08
N ASP A 208 -13.20 -10.20 -28.84
CA ASP A 208 -11.78 -9.96 -28.70
C ASP A 208 -11.41 -8.67 -29.46
N PHE A 209 -11.68 -7.50 -28.87
CA PHE A 209 -11.13 -6.26 -29.38
C PHE A 209 -9.75 -6.05 -28.76
N MET A 210 -8.72 -6.43 -29.50
CA MET A 210 -7.38 -5.93 -29.24
C MET A 210 -7.25 -4.59 -29.95
N ASP A 211 -7.46 -3.51 -29.23
CA ASP A 211 -7.04 -2.21 -29.72
C ASP A 211 -5.57 -2.01 -29.35
N SER A 212 -4.75 -1.71 -30.35
CA SER A 212 -3.32 -1.46 -30.15
C SER A 212 -3.03 0.00 -30.41
N VAL A 213 -2.54 0.71 -29.41
CA VAL A 213 -2.11 2.10 -29.52
C VAL A 213 -0.59 2.16 -29.51
N GLU A 214 0.01 2.67 -30.58
CA GLU A 214 1.43 3.00 -30.60
C GLU A 214 1.73 4.16 -29.66
N VAL A 215 2.69 3.96 -28.74
CA VAL A 215 3.01 4.92 -27.68
C VAL A 215 4.50 5.24 -27.67
N ASP A 216 4.97 5.88 -28.71
CA ASP A 216 6.34 6.38 -28.75
C ASP A 216 6.51 7.59 -27.80
N GLY A 217 7.58 7.59 -27.00
CA GLY A 217 7.91 8.68 -26.08
C GLY A 217 7.02 8.80 -24.85
N MET A 218 6.25 7.80 -24.50
CA MET A 218 5.41 7.85 -23.28
C MET A 218 6.25 7.79 -22.00
N GLU A 219 6.12 8.84 -21.18
CA GLU A 219 6.79 8.98 -19.87
C GLU A 219 5.89 8.53 -18.71
N ALA A 220 5.05 7.51 -18.92
CA ALA A 220 4.11 7.00 -17.92
C ALA A 220 3.82 5.50 -18.13
N THR A 221 3.26 4.83 -17.12
CA THR A 221 2.79 3.45 -17.22
C THR A 221 1.43 3.36 -17.92
N ALA A 222 1.12 2.25 -18.57
CA ALA A 222 -0.23 1.99 -19.08
C ALA A 222 -1.25 1.99 -17.94
N LEU A 223 -0.87 1.45 -16.77
CA LEU A 223 -1.72 1.47 -15.57
C LEU A 223 -2.12 2.89 -15.16
N SER A 224 -1.20 3.87 -15.22
CA SER A 224 -1.49 5.26 -14.84
C SER A 224 -2.44 5.96 -15.82
N MET A 225 -2.49 5.48 -17.06
CA MET A 225 -3.34 6.02 -18.12
C MET A 225 -4.68 5.30 -18.23
N ALA A 226 -4.94 4.31 -17.39
CA ALA A 226 -6.17 3.56 -17.37
C ALA A 226 -7.39 4.47 -17.16
N ASP A 227 -8.24 4.59 -18.18
CA ASP A 227 -9.47 5.36 -18.19
C ASP A 227 -10.70 4.42 -18.14
N LEU A 228 -11.90 4.96 -18.35
CA LEU A 228 -13.19 4.27 -18.19
C LEU A 228 -13.38 3.02 -19.08
N PHE A 229 -12.62 2.91 -20.16
CA PHE A 229 -12.75 1.83 -21.16
C PHE A 229 -11.77 0.67 -20.97
N VAL A 230 -11.04 0.63 -19.84
CA VAL A 230 -10.11 -0.46 -19.52
C VAL A 230 -10.78 -1.52 -18.65
N PRO A 231 -10.23 -2.76 -18.65
CA PRO A 231 -10.74 -3.86 -17.82
C PRO A 231 -10.92 -3.45 -16.34
N PRO A 232 -11.94 -4.00 -15.66
CA PRO A 232 -12.19 -3.70 -14.24
C PRO A 232 -11.01 -3.98 -13.34
N GLU A 233 -10.23 -5.01 -13.64
CA GLU A 233 -9.02 -5.41 -12.91
C GLU A 233 -7.95 -4.32 -12.92
N VAL A 234 -7.70 -3.71 -14.08
CA VAL A 234 -6.72 -2.62 -14.24
C VAL A 234 -7.10 -1.43 -13.37
N ARG A 235 -8.39 -1.06 -13.37
CA ARG A 235 -8.91 0.03 -12.54
C ARG A 235 -8.83 -0.29 -11.05
N ALA A 236 -9.17 -1.51 -10.67
CA ALA A 236 -9.14 -1.96 -9.29
C ALA A 236 -7.69 -1.96 -8.73
N VAL A 237 -6.71 -2.42 -9.53
CA VAL A 237 -5.28 -2.39 -9.17
C VAL A 237 -4.79 -0.94 -9.03
N ARG A 238 -5.10 -0.08 -10.00
CA ARG A 238 -4.73 1.34 -9.94
C ARG A 238 -5.30 2.00 -8.69
N TRP A 239 -6.57 1.77 -8.40
CA TRP A 239 -7.23 2.33 -7.23
C TRP A 239 -6.64 1.79 -5.91
N GLU A 240 -6.38 0.48 -5.82
CA GLU A 240 -5.73 -0.13 -4.66
C GLU A 240 -4.36 0.48 -4.41
N MET A 241 -3.50 0.56 -5.42
CA MET A 241 -2.16 1.15 -5.29
C MET A 241 -2.22 2.65 -4.93
N ALA A 242 -3.17 3.40 -5.50
CA ALA A 242 -3.34 4.83 -5.20
C ALA A 242 -3.84 5.09 -3.77
N SER A 243 -4.42 4.10 -3.13
CA SER A 243 -4.92 4.17 -1.76
C SER A 243 -3.86 3.96 -0.69
N TRP A 244 -2.65 3.57 -1.06
CA TRP A 244 -1.57 3.31 -0.12
C TRP A 244 -1.05 4.60 0.49
N ARG A 245 -0.81 4.59 1.81
CA ARG A 245 -0.33 5.73 2.57
C ARG A 245 0.98 5.39 3.25
N PHE A 246 1.98 6.23 3.03
CA PHE A 246 3.32 6.12 3.58
C PHE A 246 3.53 7.25 4.56
N LEU A 247 3.78 6.94 5.83
CA LEU A 247 3.72 7.89 6.93
C LEU A 247 5.01 7.86 7.76
N SER A 248 5.55 9.03 7.96
CA SER A 248 6.61 9.32 8.93
C SER A 248 6.11 10.47 9.80
N LEU A 249 5.42 10.14 10.89
CA LEU A 249 4.67 11.09 11.70
C LEU A 249 5.58 12.09 12.40
N GLU A 250 5.36 13.38 12.16
CA GLU A 250 6.10 14.49 12.75
C GLU A 250 5.22 15.28 13.71
N PRO A 251 5.58 15.38 15.01
CA PRO A 251 4.79 16.10 16.00
C PRO A 251 4.48 17.56 15.63
N SER A 252 5.40 18.24 14.97
CA SER A 252 5.23 19.63 14.50
C SER A 252 4.09 19.76 13.49
N ALA A 253 3.99 18.82 12.55
CA ALA A 253 2.96 18.80 11.52
C ALA A 253 1.59 18.46 12.12
N MET A 254 1.52 17.50 13.05
CA MET A 254 0.30 17.08 13.72
C MET A 254 -0.30 18.17 14.66
N ARG A 255 0.49 19.18 15.05
CA ARG A 255 0.05 20.28 15.92
C ARG A 255 -0.63 21.42 15.18
N ALA A 256 -0.45 21.48 13.87
CA ALA A 256 -0.96 22.57 13.05
C ALA A 256 -2.49 22.58 13.01
N ALA A 257 -3.06 23.77 12.94
CA ALA A 257 -4.44 23.95 12.53
C ALA A 257 -4.51 23.93 10.99
N ASP A 258 -5.62 23.45 10.45
CA ASP A 258 -5.85 23.39 9.01
C ASP A 258 -6.75 24.51 8.53
N SER A 259 -6.61 24.92 7.27
CA SER A 259 -7.62 25.75 6.64
C SER A 259 -8.95 25.01 6.53
N VAL A 260 -10.07 25.72 6.62
CA VAL A 260 -11.41 25.15 6.38
C VAL A 260 -11.57 24.64 4.95
N ASP A 261 -10.78 25.17 4.01
CA ASP A 261 -10.77 24.76 2.60
C ASP A 261 -9.81 23.60 2.31
N GLU A 262 -9.12 23.05 3.34
CA GLU A 262 -8.22 21.93 3.15
C GLU A 262 -8.97 20.65 2.77
N VAL A 263 -8.72 20.16 1.56
CA VAL A 263 -9.41 18.98 0.99
C VAL A 263 -8.54 17.72 0.90
N GLY A 264 -7.26 17.83 1.26
CA GLY A 264 -6.31 16.73 1.18
C GLY A 264 -6.55 15.62 2.23
N PRO A 265 -6.01 14.43 2.02
CA PRO A 265 -5.97 13.39 3.06
C PRO A 265 -5.00 13.79 4.18
N ILE A 266 -4.95 12.98 5.25
CA ILE A 266 -3.87 13.09 6.24
C ILE A 266 -2.53 12.94 5.50
N SER A 267 -1.64 13.90 5.69
CA SER A 267 -0.35 13.94 4.98
C SER A 267 0.63 12.87 5.47
N ALA A 268 1.70 12.64 4.72
CA ALA A 268 2.77 11.72 5.11
C ALA A 268 3.39 12.04 6.49
N THR A 269 3.37 13.31 6.91
CA THR A 269 3.88 13.77 8.21
C THR A 269 2.82 13.80 9.31
N GLY A 270 1.56 13.48 9.00
CA GLY A 270 0.45 13.51 9.93
C GLY A 270 -0.25 14.88 10.05
N ALA A 271 0.00 15.83 9.14
CA ALA A 271 -0.80 17.06 9.05
C ALA A 271 -2.21 16.77 8.50
N HIS A 272 -3.10 17.74 8.65
CA HIS A 272 -4.47 17.75 8.12
C HIS A 272 -5.45 16.79 8.83
N VAL A 273 -5.14 16.39 10.07
CA VAL A 273 -6.07 15.60 10.90
C VAL A 273 -7.35 16.37 11.23
N PRO A 274 -7.32 17.67 11.65
CA PRO A 274 -8.54 18.45 11.90
C PRO A 274 -9.45 18.52 10.68
N ALA A 275 -8.93 18.91 9.52
CA ALA A 275 -9.71 19.03 8.29
C ALA A 275 -10.24 17.66 7.82
N PHE A 276 -9.44 16.61 7.94
CA PHE A 276 -9.85 15.25 7.60
C PHE A 276 -11.04 14.79 8.46
N LEU A 277 -10.96 14.90 9.79
CA LEU A 277 -12.04 14.50 10.70
C LEU A 277 -13.30 15.31 10.46
N HIS A 278 -13.18 16.62 10.26
CA HIS A 278 -14.32 17.49 9.94
C HIS A 278 -15.07 17.05 8.67
N ARG A 279 -14.33 16.74 7.59
CA ARG A 279 -14.94 16.25 6.35
C ARG A 279 -15.58 14.88 6.51
N GLN A 280 -14.96 13.98 7.29
CA GLN A 280 -15.56 12.67 7.57
C GLN A 280 -16.88 12.80 8.32
N GLU A 281 -16.96 13.64 9.35
CA GLU A 281 -18.22 13.92 10.05
C GLU A 281 -19.29 14.50 9.13
N GLN A 282 -18.92 15.41 8.24
CA GLN A 282 -19.86 15.96 7.26
C GLN A 282 -20.35 14.91 6.24
N ARG A 283 -19.48 13.98 5.84
CA ARG A 283 -19.79 12.94 4.85
C ARG A 283 -20.66 11.83 5.42
N THR A 284 -20.37 11.36 6.62
CA THR A 284 -21.00 10.20 7.22
C THR A 284 -22.16 10.57 8.15
N GLY A 285 -22.23 11.82 8.60
CA GLY A 285 -23.18 12.25 9.64
C GLY A 285 -22.94 11.59 11.00
N SER A 286 -21.81 10.86 11.16
CA SER A 286 -21.46 10.13 12.38
C SER A 286 -20.54 10.94 13.29
N ALA A 287 -20.46 10.55 14.58
CA ALA A 287 -19.56 11.13 15.57
C ALA A 287 -18.14 10.55 15.42
N VAL A 288 -17.46 10.82 14.29
CA VAL A 288 -16.12 10.29 13.94
C VAL A 288 -15.09 10.60 15.02
N CYS A 289 -15.14 11.80 15.62
CA CYS A 289 -14.27 12.15 16.75
C CYS A 289 -14.48 11.22 17.97
N ASP A 290 -15.69 10.72 18.20
CA ASP A 290 -15.97 9.76 19.26
C ASP A 290 -15.44 8.36 18.94
N GLU A 291 -15.39 7.96 17.67
CA GLU A 291 -14.76 6.71 17.24
C GLU A 291 -13.26 6.77 17.47
N VAL A 292 -12.60 7.84 17.01
CA VAL A 292 -11.17 8.08 17.26
C VAL A 292 -10.87 8.08 18.76
N ARG A 293 -11.68 8.77 19.57
CA ARG A 293 -11.54 8.79 21.03
C ARG A 293 -11.63 7.39 21.64
N ARG A 294 -12.61 6.58 21.21
CA ARG A 294 -12.78 5.19 21.68
C ARG A 294 -11.59 4.32 21.29
N ALA A 295 -11.09 4.44 20.08
CA ALA A 295 -9.94 3.67 19.61
C ALA A 295 -8.66 3.91 20.42
N VAL A 296 -8.45 5.13 20.94
CA VAL A 296 -7.27 5.47 21.76
C VAL A 296 -7.51 5.37 23.26
N SER A 297 -8.68 4.95 23.73
CA SER A 297 -9.05 4.96 25.15
C SER A 297 -8.14 4.14 26.06
N ALA A 298 -7.56 3.05 25.55
CA ALA A 298 -6.58 2.22 26.26
C ALA A 298 -5.18 2.89 26.35
N LEU A 299 -4.90 3.89 25.54
CA LEU A 299 -3.61 4.57 25.41
C LEU A 299 -3.58 5.89 26.16
N VAL A 300 -4.67 6.65 26.07
CA VAL A 300 -4.79 8.00 26.63
C VAL A 300 -6.19 8.21 27.20
N ASP A 301 -6.28 8.74 28.43
CA ASP A 301 -7.57 9.09 29.04
C ASP A 301 -8.13 10.38 28.41
N ILE A 302 -8.72 10.25 27.21
CA ILE A 302 -9.39 11.34 26.49
C ILE A 302 -10.88 11.28 26.78
N ARG A 303 -11.39 12.33 27.46
CA ARG A 303 -12.82 12.47 27.80
C ARG A 303 -13.65 13.09 26.68
N SER A 304 -13.07 14.00 25.91
CA SER A 304 -13.70 14.55 24.71
C SER A 304 -12.66 14.84 23.64
N LEU A 305 -13.05 14.66 22.40
CA LEU A 305 -12.29 15.01 21.20
C LEU A 305 -13.24 15.70 20.24
N ARG A 306 -12.84 16.83 19.67
CA ARG A 306 -13.65 17.56 18.70
C ARG A 306 -12.80 18.45 17.81
N VAL A 307 -13.32 18.73 16.63
CA VAL A 307 -12.78 19.76 15.71
C VAL A 307 -13.58 21.04 15.90
N VAL A 308 -12.91 22.15 16.13
CA VAL A 308 -13.54 23.44 16.40
C VAL A 308 -13.09 24.45 15.34
N PRO A 309 -14.03 25.12 14.67
CA PRO A 309 -13.71 26.25 13.81
C PRO A 309 -13.14 27.41 14.64
N ASN A 310 -12.08 28.03 14.13
CA ASN A 310 -11.46 29.22 14.71
C ASN A 310 -11.09 30.19 13.56
N GLY A 311 -12.03 31.07 13.19
CA GLY A 311 -11.94 31.87 11.98
C GLY A 311 -11.91 30.95 10.74
N ASP A 312 -10.90 31.15 9.88
CA ASP A 312 -10.71 30.37 8.65
C ASP A 312 -9.96 29.03 8.88
N PHE A 313 -9.78 28.64 10.16
CA PHE A 313 -9.04 27.44 10.52
C PHE A 313 -9.88 26.46 11.31
N LEU A 314 -9.51 25.18 11.22
CA LEU A 314 -10.01 24.05 11.99
C LEU A 314 -8.94 23.64 13.02
N GLU A 315 -9.31 23.59 14.29
CA GLU A 315 -8.41 23.21 15.39
C GLU A 315 -8.91 21.96 16.09
N LEU A 316 -8.03 20.95 16.21
CA LEU A 316 -8.33 19.76 17.02
C LEU A 316 -8.18 20.11 18.51
N ARG A 317 -9.19 19.77 19.30
CA ARG A 317 -9.21 19.96 20.75
C ARG A 317 -9.55 18.68 21.48
N ALA A 318 -8.86 18.43 22.58
CA ALA A 318 -9.06 17.26 23.43
C ALA A 318 -9.08 17.64 24.90
N ARG A 319 -9.91 16.94 25.68
CA ARG A 319 -9.89 17.00 27.13
C ARG A 319 -9.28 15.73 27.69
N LEU A 320 -8.21 15.86 28.47
CA LEU A 320 -7.49 14.76 29.11
C LEU A 320 -7.94 14.68 30.60
N GLY A 321 -8.43 13.52 31.02
CA GLY A 321 -8.94 13.30 32.37
C GLY A 321 -9.95 14.38 32.78
N GLU A 322 -9.84 14.90 34.01
CA GLU A 322 -10.66 15.99 34.56
C GLU A 322 -10.11 17.41 34.24
N GLY A 323 -9.07 17.48 33.39
CA GLY A 323 -8.43 18.73 33.04
C GLY A 323 -9.25 19.63 32.09
N PRO A 324 -8.72 20.82 31.76
CA PRO A 324 -9.32 21.69 30.75
C PRO A 324 -9.19 21.09 29.35
N GLU A 325 -9.98 21.61 28.42
CA GLU A 325 -9.86 21.30 27.03
C GLU A 325 -8.63 22.00 26.44
N LEU A 326 -7.76 21.21 25.80
CA LEU A 326 -6.48 21.64 25.25
C LEU A 326 -6.51 21.57 23.72
N PRO A 327 -5.93 22.54 23.00
CA PRO A 327 -5.70 22.45 21.56
C PRO A 327 -4.58 21.47 21.25
N ALA A 328 -4.53 20.94 20.01
CA ALA A 328 -3.53 19.99 19.55
C ALA A 328 -2.09 20.42 19.87
N ARG A 329 -1.77 21.72 19.74
CA ARG A 329 -0.44 22.27 20.05
C ARG A 329 0.02 22.05 21.50
N SER A 330 -0.90 21.81 22.44
CA SER A 330 -0.62 21.56 23.85
C SER A 330 -0.62 20.09 24.24
N LEU A 331 -0.91 19.19 23.30
CA LEU A 331 -0.89 17.75 23.52
C LEU A 331 0.52 17.18 23.41
N SER A 332 0.79 16.08 24.10
CA SER A 332 2.06 15.36 23.97
C SER A 332 2.21 14.69 22.60
N ASP A 333 3.46 14.47 22.16
CA ASP A 333 3.78 13.82 20.89
C ASP A 333 3.13 12.44 20.77
N GLY A 334 3.19 11.63 21.83
CA GLY A 334 2.56 10.32 21.86
C GLY A 334 1.04 10.38 21.73
N THR A 335 0.39 11.37 22.39
CA THR A 335 -1.06 11.57 22.26
C THR A 335 -1.45 11.93 20.83
N LEU A 336 -0.71 12.84 20.19
CA LEU A 336 -0.95 13.24 18.81
C LEU A 336 -0.77 12.06 17.83
N ARG A 337 0.28 11.25 18.02
CA ARG A 337 0.51 10.04 17.21
C ARG A 337 -0.66 9.06 17.32
N PHE A 338 -1.12 8.77 18.53
CA PHE A 338 -2.27 7.88 18.74
C PHE A 338 -3.54 8.40 18.08
N LEU A 339 -3.81 9.71 18.23
CA LEU A 339 -4.97 10.33 17.57
C LEU A 339 -4.88 10.28 16.05
N THR A 340 -3.70 10.54 15.49
CA THR A 340 -3.47 10.47 14.04
C THR A 340 -3.63 9.04 13.52
N LEU A 341 -3.06 8.04 14.23
CA LEU A 341 -3.21 6.63 13.85
C LEU A 341 -4.68 6.19 13.91
N ALA A 342 -5.40 6.57 14.97
CA ALA A 342 -6.82 6.25 15.07
C ALA A 342 -7.67 6.98 14.01
N ALA A 343 -7.31 8.22 13.65
CA ALA A 343 -7.96 8.96 12.57
C ALA A 343 -7.79 8.28 11.20
N LEU A 344 -6.65 7.63 10.94
CA LEU A 344 -6.48 6.81 9.74
C LEU A 344 -7.43 5.60 9.73
N GLY A 345 -7.81 5.10 10.91
CA GLY A 345 -8.73 3.97 11.06
C GLY A 345 -10.15 4.27 10.58
N VAL A 346 -10.60 5.51 10.66
CA VAL A 346 -11.95 5.92 10.23
C VAL A 346 -12.06 6.26 8.74
N SER A 347 -11.01 6.00 7.96
CA SER A 347 -11.01 6.24 6.51
C SER A 347 -11.27 4.96 5.75
N ASP A 348 -12.31 4.93 4.92
CA ASP A 348 -12.62 3.78 4.06
C ASP A 348 -11.73 3.73 2.80
N ASP A 349 -11.00 4.82 2.51
CA ASP A 349 -10.23 4.97 1.27
C ASP A 349 -8.79 4.44 1.36
N ILE A 350 -8.37 3.90 2.52
CA ILE A 350 -6.98 3.46 2.74
C ILE A 350 -6.89 1.94 2.71
N GLY A 351 -6.12 1.39 1.73
CA GLY A 351 -5.85 -0.04 1.62
C GLY A 351 -4.59 -0.48 2.37
N LEU A 352 -3.54 0.34 2.33
CA LEU A 352 -2.28 0.06 3.00
C LEU A 352 -1.80 1.29 3.77
N ILE A 353 -1.36 1.06 5.01
CA ILE A 353 -0.70 2.05 5.87
C ILE A 353 0.71 1.55 6.13
N ALA A 354 1.73 2.24 5.58
CA ALA A 354 3.13 2.00 5.86
C ALA A 354 3.66 3.06 6.84
N LEU A 355 4.12 2.63 8.00
CA LEU A 355 4.54 3.50 9.11
C LEU A 355 6.03 3.36 9.37
N GLU A 356 6.75 4.48 9.36
CA GLU A 356 8.13 4.55 9.82
C GLU A 356 8.18 4.87 11.30
N GLU A 357 8.77 3.96 12.06
CA GLU A 357 9.09 4.13 13.49
C GLU A 357 7.92 4.72 14.32
N PRO A 358 6.75 4.10 14.30
CA PRO A 358 5.57 4.65 14.96
C PRO A 358 5.74 4.78 16.48
N GLU A 359 6.68 4.05 17.07
CA GLU A 359 7.00 4.05 18.50
C GLU A 359 7.83 5.25 18.95
N ASN A 360 8.39 6.04 18.04
CA ASN A 360 9.22 7.19 18.41
C ASN A 360 8.48 8.18 19.29
N GLY A 361 9.08 8.52 20.45
CA GLY A 361 8.45 9.41 21.44
C GLY A 361 7.32 8.78 22.26
N ILE A 362 7.13 7.46 22.17
CA ILE A 362 6.15 6.71 22.98
C ILE A 362 6.87 6.04 24.14
N HIS A 363 6.29 6.18 25.33
CA HIS A 363 6.82 5.53 26.53
C HIS A 363 6.75 4.00 26.40
N PRO A 364 7.79 3.22 26.76
CA PRO A 364 7.82 1.77 26.63
C PRO A 364 6.59 1.04 27.19
N ALA A 365 6.04 1.50 28.32
CA ALA A 365 4.84 0.92 28.93
C ALA A 365 3.57 1.02 28.04
N LYS A 366 3.58 1.83 26.98
CA LYS A 366 2.45 2.00 26.06
C LYS A 366 2.64 1.26 24.73
N ILE A 367 3.79 0.64 24.51
CA ILE A 367 4.10 -0.11 23.26
C ILE A 367 3.10 -1.24 23.04
N GLU A 368 2.73 -1.96 24.09
CA GLU A 368 1.73 -3.03 24.03
C GLU A 368 0.37 -2.54 23.50
N ALA A 369 -0.14 -1.45 24.07
CA ALA A 369 -1.43 -0.89 23.66
C ALA A 369 -1.35 -0.24 22.26
N MET A 370 -0.21 0.37 21.91
CA MET A 370 0.06 0.85 20.55
C MET A 370 0.02 -0.29 19.53
N LEU A 371 0.67 -1.40 19.81
CA LEU A 371 0.63 -2.57 18.94
C LEU A 371 -0.81 -3.09 18.77
N GLY A 372 -1.60 -3.07 19.85
CA GLY A 372 -3.03 -3.38 19.81
C GLY A 372 -3.78 -2.47 18.83
N LEU A 373 -3.57 -1.14 18.90
CA LEU A 373 -4.15 -0.17 17.97
C LEU A 373 -3.71 -0.45 16.52
N LEU A 374 -2.40 -0.62 16.27
CA LEU A 374 -1.88 -0.88 14.93
C LEU A 374 -2.47 -2.15 14.31
N ARG A 375 -2.62 -3.21 15.11
CA ARG A 375 -3.20 -4.47 14.64
C ARG A 375 -4.70 -4.35 14.40
N SER A 376 -5.43 -3.58 15.21
CA SER A 376 -6.86 -3.34 14.97
C SER A 376 -7.11 -2.62 13.64
N LEU A 377 -6.17 -1.77 13.19
CA LEU A 377 -6.25 -1.12 11.88
C LEU A 377 -6.13 -2.11 10.71
N SER A 378 -5.55 -3.29 10.92
CA SER A 378 -5.36 -4.31 9.88
C SER A 378 -6.41 -5.43 9.94
N GLN A 379 -7.37 -5.35 10.85
CA GLN A 379 -8.47 -6.31 10.89
C GLN A 379 -9.51 -5.96 9.82
N PRO A 380 -10.07 -6.98 9.14
CA PRO A 380 -11.22 -6.76 8.28
C PRO A 380 -12.36 -6.13 9.09
N GLU A 381 -12.98 -5.10 8.57
CA GLU A 381 -14.24 -4.63 9.12
C GLU A 381 -15.29 -5.72 8.86
N GLU A 382 -16.04 -6.11 9.91
CA GLU A 382 -17.20 -6.96 9.70
C GLU A 382 -18.14 -6.21 8.75
N PRO A 383 -18.58 -6.84 7.64
CA PRO A 383 -19.50 -6.19 6.73
C PRO A 383 -20.76 -5.85 7.53
N GLU A 384 -21.19 -4.60 7.48
CA GLU A 384 -22.52 -4.23 7.92
C GLU A 384 -23.49 -5.16 7.16
N GLU A 385 -24.36 -5.86 7.90
CA GLU A 385 -25.43 -6.62 7.28
C GLU A 385 -26.17 -5.64 6.36
N PRO A 386 -26.35 -5.98 5.07
CA PRO A 386 -27.06 -5.07 4.17
C PRO A 386 -28.43 -4.83 4.79
N GLU A 387 -28.76 -3.56 5.05
CA GLU A 387 -30.13 -3.20 5.42
C GLU A 387 -31.05 -3.93 4.43
N GLU A 388 -31.98 -4.74 4.92
CA GLU A 388 -33.00 -5.39 4.09
C GLU A 388 -33.76 -4.28 3.36
N LYS A 389 -33.29 -3.91 2.19
CA LYS A 389 -34.00 -2.98 1.32
C LYS A 389 -35.25 -3.71 0.89
N ASN A 390 -36.37 -3.17 1.29
CA ASN A 390 -37.68 -3.71 1.00
C ASN A 390 -37.93 -3.63 -0.51
N TYR A 391 -37.55 -4.68 -1.24
CA TYR A 391 -37.76 -4.84 -2.71
C TYR A 391 -39.23 -4.88 -3.14
N SER A 392 -40.17 -4.77 -2.21
CA SER A 392 -41.62 -4.73 -2.49
C SER A 392 -42.15 -3.33 -2.84
N ASP A 393 -41.29 -2.28 -2.82
CA ASP A 393 -41.68 -0.94 -3.27
C ASP A 393 -41.79 -0.89 -4.80
N PRO A 394 -42.97 -0.69 -5.40
CA PRO A 394 -43.14 -0.65 -6.86
C PRO A 394 -42.36 0.48 -7.55
N TRP A 395 -41.92 1.53 -6.80
CA TRP A 395 -41.18 2.67 -7.35
C TRP A 395 -39.66 2.44 -7.39
N PHE A 396 -39.17 1.42 -6.71
CA PHE A 396 -37.74 1.07 -6.73
C PHE A 396 -37.22 0.72 -8.13
N TRP A 397 -38.07 0.12 -8.96
CA TRP A 397 -37.74 -0.32 -10.34
C TRP A 397 -37.74 0.80 -11.38
N LEU A 398 -38.35 1.96 -11.06
CA LEU A 398 -38.43 3.10 -11.99
C LEU A 398 -37.20 4.04 -11.90
N GLU A 399 -36.42 3.96 -10.82
CA GLU A 399 -35.22 4.77 -10.64
C GLU A 399 -33.94 4.05 -11.11
N SER A 400 -33.97 2.74 -11.34
CA SER A 400 -32.83 1.96 -11.85
C SER A 400 -32.99 1.71 -13.36
N ILE A 401 -32.37 2.53 -14.17
CA ILE A 401 -32.36 2.40 -15.64
C ILE A 401 -31.40 1.30 -16.14
N ASP A 402 -30.68 0.62 -15.28
CA ASP A 402 -29.89 -0.57 -15.64
C ASP A 402 -30.49 -1.82 -14.98
N PRO A 403 -30.72 -2.91 -15.73
CA PRO A 403 -31.12 -4.18 -15.13
C PRO A 403 -29.95 -4.69 -14.28
N ILE A 404 -30.02 -4.41 -12.99
CA ILE A 404 -29.10 -5.02 -12.01
C ILE A 404 -29.57 -6.46 -11.89
N GLU A 405 -28.76 -7.41 -12.36
CA GLU A 405 -28.98 -8.83 -12.03
C GLU A 405 -29.11 -8.96 -10.51
N PRO A 406 -30.01 -9.86 -10.05
CA PRO A 406 -30.20 -10.09 -8.62
C PRO A 406 -28.84 -10.44 -8.01
N ILE A 407 -28.43 -9.65 -7.03
CA ILE A 407 -27.21 -9.89 -6.27
C ILE A 407 -27.38 -11.23 -5.58
N ASP A 408 -26.59 -12.21 -6.00
CA ASP A 408 -26.52 -13.50 -5.34
C ASP A 408 -26.10 -13.24 -3.89
N PRO A 409 -26.88 -13.61 -2.86
CA PRO A 409 -26.56 -13.30 -1.47
C PRO A 409 -25.28 -13.98 -0.95
N ILE A 410 -24.61 -14.77 -1.79
CA ILE A 410 -23.35 -15.48 -1.52
C ILE A 410 -22.14 -14.78 -2.17
N GLY A 411 -22.31 -13.58 -2.74
CA GLY A 411 -21.19 -12.82 -3.28
C GLY A 411 -20.14 -12.48 -2.19
N PRO A 412 -18.85 -12.32 -2.55
CA PRO A 412 -17.79 -12.01 -1.60
C PRO A 412 -18.13 -10.75 -0.82
N LYS A 413 -17.75 -10.72 0.46
CA LYS A 413 -17.93 -9.57 1.33
C LYS A 413 -17.43 -8.31 0.64
N SER A 414 -18.23 -7.27 0.59
CA SER A 414 -17.87 -5.98 -0.01
C SER A 414 -16.84 -5.20 0.82
N GLY A 415 -16.37 -5.76 1.94
CA GLY A 415 -15.39 -5.17 2.83
C GLY A 415 -14.00 -5.05 2.19
N ARG A 416 -13.23 -4.09 2.66
CA ARG A 416 -11.85 -3.87 2.24
C ARG A 416 -10.88 -4.50 3.22
N LEU A 417 -9.85 -5.17 2.71
CA LEU A 417 -8.72 -5.63 3.51
C LEU A 417 -7.73 -4.48 3.68
N ARG A 418 -7.74 -3.84 4.86
CA ARG A 418 -6.72 -2.86 5.21
C ARG A 418 -5.46 -3.56 5.69
N GLN A 419 -4.30 -3.05 5.30
CA GLN A 419 -3.01 -3.60 5.65
C GLN A 419 -2.16 -2.57 6.39
N VAL A 420 -1.38 -3.03 7.39
CA VAL A 420 -0.45 -2.19 8.13
C VAL A 420 0.96 -2.78 8.02
N LEU A 421 1.89 -1.99 7.49
CA LEU A 421 3.31 -2.28 7.46
C LEU A 421 4.03 -1.31 8.40
N VAL A 422 4.86 -1.84 9.27
CA VAL A 422 5.67 -1.04 10.21
C VAL A 422 7.13 -1.34 9.97
N ASN A 423 7.97 -0.31 9.82
CA ASN A 423 9.40 -0.48 9.95
C ASN A 423 9.87 0.05 11.31
N THR A 424 10.78 -0.67 11.95
CA THR A 424 11.30 -0.29 13.27
C THR A 424 12.73 -0.79 13.48
N HIS A 425 13.47 -0.03 14.30
CA HIS A 425 14.73 -0.46 14.86
C HIS A 425 14.63 -0.63 16.40
N SER A 426 13.44 -0.44 16.99
CA SER A 426 13.23 -0.49 18.43
C SER A 426 13.16 -1.94 18.94
N PRO A 427 14.10 -2.38 19.80
CA PRO A 427 14.03 -3.68 20.41
C PRO A 427 12.73 -3.90 21.20
N TYR A 428 12.20 -2.85 21.84
CA TYR A 428 10.97 -2.92 22.64
C TYR A 428 9.75 -3.27 21.79
N LEU A 429 9.60 -2.62 20.64
CA LEU A 429 8.48 -2.92 19.75
C LEU A 429 8.64 -4.32 19.16
N VAL A 430 9.84 -4.70 18.72
CA VAL A 430 10.12 -6.01 18.14
C VAL A 430 9.89 -7.12 19.17
N GLU A 431 10.37 -6.98 20.41
CA GLU A 431 10.13 -7.95 21.49
C GLU A 431 8.62 -8.14 21.76
N GLU A 432 7.83 -7.04 21.72
CA GLU A 432 6.39 -7.11 21.93
C GLU A 432 5.69 -7.83 20.76
N VAL A 433 6.07 -7.58 19.51
CA VAL A 433 5.54 -8.29 18.33
C VAL A 433 5.95 -9.75 18.39
N LEU A 434 7.22 -10.08 18.72
CA LEU A 434 7.69 -11.46 18.84
C LEU A 434 6.94 -12.26 19.92
N ARG A 435 6.53 -11.59 21.00
CA ARG A 435 5.78 -12.21 22.09
C ARG A 435 4.36 -12.57 21.69
N ARG A 436 3.68 -11.70 20.94
CA ARG A 436 2.24 -11.82 20.62
C ARG A 436 1.97 -12.46 19.27
N ALA A 437 2.77 -12.13 18.27
CA ALA A 437 2.52 -12.48 16.88
C ALA A 437 3.85 -12.61 16.10
N PRO A 438 4.66 -13.64 16.39
CA PRO A 438 5.94 -13.85 15.72
C PRO A 438 5.82 -13.99 14.20
N ASP A 439 4.66 -14.45 13.71
CA ASP A 439 4.37 -14.57 12.28
C ASP A 439 4.33 -13.21 11.55
N ASP A 440 4.17 -12.12 12.28
CA ASP A 440 4.12 -10.78 11.73
C ASP A 440 5.51 -10.16 11.56
N VAL A 441 6.60 -10.82 12.02
CA VAL A 441 7.96 -10.26 11.97
C VAL A 441 8.70 -10.65 10.69
N LEU A 442 9.33 -9.67 10.07
CA LEU A 442 10.28 -9.80 8.97
C LEU A 442 11.58 -9.11 9.35
N CYS A 443 12.72 -9.76 9.10
CA CYS A 443 14.03 -9.27 9.51
C CYS A 443 14.75 -8.62 8.33
N ALA A 444 15.16 -7.34 8.46
CA ALA A 444 15.98 -6.64 7.48
C ALA A 444 17.45 -6.69 7.87
N VAL A 445 18.30 -7.11 6.96
CA VAL A 445 19.76 -7.26 7.14
C VAL A 445 20.49 -6.52 6.03
N LEU A 446 21.56 -5.82 6.38
CA LEU A 446 22.44 -5.15 5.43
C LEU A 446 23.69 -6.00 5.20
N TRP A 447 23.98 -6.28 3.94
CA TRP A 447 25.18 -7.00 3.53
C TRP A 447 26.17 -6.03 2.87
N ALA A 448 27.41 -6.02 3.35
CA ALA A 448 28.51 -5.41 2.61
C ALA A 448 28.96 -6.39 1.52
N ARG A 449 29.04 -5.93 0.29
CA ARG A 449 29.51 -6.72 -0.86
C ARG A 449 30.68 -6.01 -1.51
N GLN A 450 31.68 -6.79 -1.90
CA GLN A 450 32.77 -6.30 -2.74
C GLN A 450 32.42 -6.64 -4.18
N GLU A 451 32.24 -5.62 -5.02
CA GLU A 451 31.98 -5.79 -6.44
C GLU A 451 33.27 -6.24 -7.18
N PRO A 452 33.17 -6.86 -8.37
CA PRO A 452 34.31 -7.32 -9.13
C PRO A 452 35.31 -6.22 -9.49
N ASP A 453 34.87 -4.96 -9.53
CA ASP A 453 35.69 -3.78 -9.79
C ASP A 453 36.41 -3.22 -8.52
N GLY A 454 36.27 -3.94 -7.38
CA GLY A 454 36.87 -3.55 -6.10
C GLY A 454 36.09 -2.52 -5.31
N ARG A 455 34.96 -2.03 -5.81
CA ARG A 455 34.09 -1.11 -5.05
C ARG A 455 33.33 -1.88 -3.96
N ARG A 456 33.11 -1.21 -2.83
CA ARG A 456 32.20 -1.72 -1.80
C ARG A 456 30.80 -1.26 -2.10
N SER A 457 29.88 -2.18 -2.25
CA SER A 457 28.43 -1.93 -2.33
C SER A 457 27.74 -2.49 -1.09
N SER A 458 26.58 -1.94 -0.74
CA SER A 458 25.72 -2.52 0.28
C SER A 458 24.41 -2.96 -0.36
N SER A 459 23.93 -4.12 0.01
CA SER A 459 22.64 -4.61 -0.44
C SER A 459 21.78 -5.00 0.76
N ALA A 460 20.51 -4.59 0.73
CA ALA A 460 19.55 -4.99 1.76
C ALA A 460 18.94 -6.34 1.40
N SER A 461 18.73 -7.17 2.40
CA SER A 461 17.96 -8.42 2.27
C SER A 461 16.93 -8.54 3.38
N PHE A 462 15.86 -9.29 3.10
CA PHE A 462 14.75 -9.47 4.03
C PHE A 462 14.57 -10.96 4.31
N HIS A 463 14.69 -11.32 5.58
CA HIS A 463 14.77 -12.70 6.05
C HIS A 463 13.50 -13.08 6.80
N PRO A 464 12.93 -14.27 6.55
CA PRO A 464 11.86 -14.79 7.38
C PRO A 464 12.36 -15.08 8.80
N LEU A 465 11.52 -14.84 9.78
CA LEU A 465 11.78 -15.31 11.13
C LEU A 465 11.59 -16.85 11.19
N ALA A 466 12.52 -17.55 11.84
CA ALA A 466 12.44 -18.99 11.98
C ALA A 466 11.16 -19.41 12.71
N GLY A 467 10.50 -20.45 12.20
CA GLY A 467 9.24 -20.98 12.74
C GLY A 467 7.97 -20.28 12.25
N THR A 468 8.07 -19.30 11.33
CA THR A 468 6.92 -18.60 10.75
C THR A 468 6.53 -19.17 9.38
N TRP A 469 5.33 -18.84 8.90
CA TRP A 469 4.83 -19.26 7.59
C TRP A 469 5.72 -18.78 6.43
N ARG A 470 6.43 -17.66 6.60
CA ARG A 470 7.35 -17.12 5.58
C ARG A 470 8.53 -18.06 5.30
N VAL A 471 8.89 -18.93 6.24
CA VAL A 471 9.93 -19.98 6.03
C VAL A 471 9.48 -20.99 4.98
N GLN A 472 8.19 -21.34 4.96
CA GLN A 472 7.64 -22.23 3.95
C GLN A 472 7.74 -21.57 2.56
N ARG A 473 7.36 -20.29 2.44
CA ARG A 473 7.51 -19.51 1.20
C ARG A 473 8.97 -19.40 0.73
N TRP A 474 9.89 -19.22 1.67
CA TRP A 474 11.32 -19.23 1.38
C TRP A 474 11.77 -20.57 0.78
N LYS A 475 11.34 -21.70 1.34
CA LYS A 475 11.63 -23.05 0.82
C LYS A 475 11.06 -23.28 -0.57
N GLU A 476 9.82 -22.88 -0.83
CA GLU A 476 9.14 -22.99 -2.12
C GLU A 476 9.91 -22.24 -3.23
N ARG A 477 10.63 -21.18 -2.87
CA ARG A 477 11.51 -20.41 -3.78
C ARG A 477 12.92 -21.00 -3.93
N GLY A 478 13.16 -22.22 -3.47
CA GLY A 478 14.47 -22.86 -3.54
C GLY A 478 15.43 -22.50 -2.41
N GLY A 479 14.95 -21.82 -1.37
CA GLY A 479 15.70 -21.54 -0.15
C GLY A 479 17.01 -20.76 -0.35
N PRO A 480 17.03 -19.59 -1.01
CA PRO A 480 18.27 -18.88 -1.30
C PRO A 480 19.03 -18.54 -0.01
N ARG A 481 20.34 -18.90 0.04
CA ARG A 481 21.18 -18.68 1.24
C ARG A 481 21.21 -17.22 1.71
N ALA A 482 21.20 -16.27 0.76
CA ALA A 482 21.19 -14.85 1.06
C ALA A 482 19.95 -14.37 1.82
N MET A 483 18.91 -15.19 1.96
CA MET A 483 17.65 -14.90 2.66
C MET A 483 17.31 -16.02 3.68
N ALA A 484 18.31 -16.69 4.24
CA ALA A 484 18.10 -17.77 5.19
C ALA A 484 17.34 -17.29 6.44
N PRO A 485 16.45 -18.12 7.02
CA PRO A 485 15.68 -17.75 8.21
C PRO A 485 16.56 -17.32 9.39
N VAL A 486 16.14 -16.26 10.08
CA VAL A 486 16.82 -15.71 11.27
C VAL A 486 16.13 -16.22 12.54
N SER A 487 16.90 -16.59 13.57
CA SER A 487 16.36 -16.98 14.88
C SER A 487 15.91 -15.74 15.68
N ARG A 488 14.99 -15.94 16.63
CA ARG A 488 14.52 -14.86 17.52
C ARG A 488 15.67 -14.23 18.34
N SER A 489 16.55 -15.06 18.90
CA SER A 489 17.69 -14.59 19.68
C SER A 489 18.61 -13.72 18.83
N ARG A 490 18.97 -14.20 17.63
CA ARG A 490 19.85 -13.46 16.72
C ARG A 490 19.24 -12.13 16.30
N LEU A 491 17.93 -12.05 16.05
CA LEU A 491 17.27 -10.79 15.73
C LEU A 491 17.35 -9.79 16.88
N VAL A 492 17.07 -10.23 18.12
CA VAL A 492 17.11 -9.35 19.31
C VAL A 492 18.55 -8.90 19.59
N ASP A 493 19.52 -9.79 19.50
CA ASP A 493 20.95 -9.44 19.67
C ASP A 493 21.41 -8.46 18.62
N TYR A 494 21.04 -8.66 17.35
CA TYR A 494 21.35 -7.75 16.24
C TYR A 494 20.74 -6.36 16.41
N LEU A 495 19.54 -6.25 16.99
CA LEU A 495 18.94 -4.95 17.30
C LEU A 495 19.61 -4.22 18.46
N ARG A 496 20.18 -4.97 19.42
CA ARG A 496 20.87 -4.39 20.60
C ARG A 496 22.32 -4.01 20.31
N ASP A 497 23.02 -4.81 19.50
CA ASP A 497 24.41 -4.58 19.10
C ASP A 497 24.62 -4.92 17.62
N PRO A 498 24.35 -3.97 16.72
CA PRO A 498 24.54 -4.18 15.28
C PRO A 498 26.00 -4.46 14.85
N ALA A 499 26.98 -4.12 15.70
CA ALA A 499 28.41 -4.33 15.40
C ALA A 499 28.87 -5.79 15.72
N ALA A 500 28.09 -6.55 16.44
CA ALA A 500 28.48 -7.92 16.87
C ALA A 500 28.54 -8.94 15.71
N GLU A 501 28.02 -8.63 14.53
CA GLU A 501 27.97 -9.54 13.37
C GLU A 501 29.15 -9.41 12.37
N ASP A 502 30.03 -8.42 12.52
CA ASP A 502 31.18 -8.24 11.61
C ASP A 502 32.38 -9.18 11.95
N THR A 503 32.24 -10.02 12.99
CA THR A 503 33.20 -11.07 13.28
C THR A 503 32.74 -12.38 12.63
N GLY A 504 33.04 -12.47 11.33
CA GLY A 504 32.72 -13.59 10.49
C GLY A 504 33.07 -14.97 11.06
N ASP A 505 32.17 -15.88 10.86
CA ASP A 505 32.54 -17.28 10.65
C ASP A 505 32.39 -17.57 9.14
N ASP A 506 33.48 -17.36 8.42
CA ASP A 506 33.80 -18.10 7.22
C ASP A 506 34.08 -19.56 7.65
N ALA A 507 33.07 -20.44 7.57
CA ALA A 507 33.24 -21.87 7.57
C ALA A 507 32.14 -22.55 6.74
#